data_acc5a586168e10f5488f7369242b0f51
#
_entry.id   acc5a586168e10f5488f7369242b0f51
#
_cell.length_a   1.000
_cell.length_b   1.000
_cell.length_c   1.000
_cell.angle_alpha   90.00
_cell.angle_beta   90.00
_cell.angle_gamma   90.00
#
_symmetry.space_group_name_H-M   'P 1'
#
loop_
_entity.id
_entity.type
_entity.pdbx_description
1 polymer ?
#
loop_
_entity_poly.entity_id
_entity_poly.type
_entity_poly.pdbx_seq_one_letter_code
_entity_poly.pdbx_strand_id
1 'polypeptide(L)'
;MNADLAQRIESFLASQHVMSLATWGPDGPHATNLFFACDGLKLIWVSDPDSRHSLQIEADPRVAATVAPDCSDFSAIRGVQLNGTAKRVTAADERVRHLGRLEARYAFLRQLADGPTKLREAYARTAVYKLQPAAIILIDNSQGFGHKEMLKIDA
;
A
#
# COMPACT_ATOMS: atom_id res chain seq x y z
N MET A 1 -0.31 -9.94 19.63
CA MET A 1 -0.85 -8.86 18.77
C MET A 1 -2.24 -8.45 19.28
N ASN A 2 -2.54 -7.17 19.34
CA ASN A 2 -3.86 -6.65 19.71
C ASN A 2 -4.85 -6.87 18.54
N ALA A 3 -5.71 -7.88 18.66
CA ALA A 3 -6.64 -8.28 17.60
C ALA A 3 -7.69 -7.22 17.27
N ASP A 4 -8.17 -6.47 18.27
CA ASP A 4 -9.13 -5.39 18.08
C ASP A 4 -8.50 -4.24 17.27
N LEU A 5 -7.30 -3.81 17.64
CA LEU A 5 -6.59 -2.76 16.91
C LEU A 5 -6.26 -3.22 15.47
N ALA A 6 -5.84 -4.47 15.29
CA ALA A 6 -5.58 -5.03 13.96
C ALA A 6 -6.83 -4.97 13.08
N GLN A 7 -7.99 -5.37 13.60
CA GLN A 7 -9.25 -5.35 12.87
C GLN A 7 -9.69 -3.91 12.51
N ARG A 8 -9.50 -2.96 13.41
CA ARG A 8 -9.80 -1.53 13.13
C ARG A 8 -8.90 -0.97 12.04
N ILE A 9 -7.61 -1.31 12.06
CA ILE A 9 -6.65 -0.93 11.01
C ILE A 9 -7.05 -1.55 9.67
N GLU A 10 -7.34 -2.85 9.62
CA GLU A 10 -7.79 -3.54 8.40
C GLU A 10 -9.05 -2.90 7.81
N SER A 11 -10.04 -2.62 8.66
CA SER A 11 -11.29 -1.97 8.25
C SER A 11 -11.04 -0.56 7.69
N PHE A 12 -10.16 0.20 8.33
CA PHE A 12 -9.79 1.53 7.83
C PHE A 12 -9.08 1.44 6.48
N LEU A 13 -8.07 0.59 6.35
CA LEU A 13 -7.33 0.41 5.10
C LEU A 13 -8.24 -0.07 3.96
N ALA A 14 -9.18 -0.97 4.25
CA ALA A 14 -10.15 -1.46 3.27
C ALA A 14 -11.10 -0.36 2.77
N SER A 15 -11.33 0.70 3.55
CA SER A 15 -12.15 1.85 3.17
C SER A 15 -11.41 2.88 2.30
N GLN A 16 -10.09 2.78 2.19
CA GLN A 16 -9.24 3.73 1.47
C GLN A 16 -8.68 3.11 0.18
N HIS A 17 -8.29 3.93 -0.79
CA HIS A 17 -7.86 3.46 -2.11
C HIS A 17 -6.42 3.82 -2.44
N VAL A 18 -5.92 4.92 -1.91
CA VAL A 18 -4.61 5.47 -2.27
C VAL A 18 -3.71 5.54 -1.04
N MET A 19 -2.50 5.05 -1.17
CA MET A 19 -1.43 5.26 -0.21
C MET A 19 -0.40 6.22 -0.76
N SER A 20 0.29 6.95 0.12
CA SER A 20 1.56 7.60 -0.19
C SER A 20 2.69 6.69 0.28
N LEU A 21 3.45 6.16 -0.67
CA LEU A 21 4.58 5.27 -0.41
C LEU A 21 5.88 6.06 -0.44
N ALA A 22 6.68 5.96 0.61
CA ALA A 22 8.01 6.52 0.70
C ALA A 22 9.06 5.43 0.51
N THR A 23 10.01 5.70 -0.38
CA THR A 23 11.14 4.85 -0.71
C THR A 23 12.45 5.62 -0.61
N TRP A 24 13.56 4.91 -0.54
CA TRP A 24 14.89 5.49 -0.41
C TRP A 24 15.84 4.91 -1.46
N GLY A 25 16.71 5.76 -1.98
CA GLY A 25 17.76 5.34 -2.91
C GLY A 25 18.91 6.32 -2.93
N PRO A 26 19.93 6.12 -3.82
CA PRO A 26 21.10 7.00 -3.93
C PRO A 26 20.76 8.48 -4.14
N ASP A 27 19.64 8.75 -4.81
CA ASP A 27 19.14 10.09 -5.08
C ASP A 27 18.31 10.69 -3.93
N GLY A 28 18.26 10.01 -2.78
CA GLY A 28 17.49 10.42 -1.61
C GLY A 28 16.10 9.83 -1.52
N PRO A 29 15.24 10.39 -0.64
CA PRO A 29 13.88 9.91 -0.45
C PRO A 29 13.00 10.25 -1.65
N HIS A 30 12.03 9.39 -1.89
CA HIS A 30 11.00 9.57 -2.90
C HIS A 30 9.65 9.20 -2.33
N ALA A 31 8.61 9.95 -2.68
CA ALA A 31 7.24 9.65 -2.32
C ALA A 31 6.37 9.56 -3.58
N THR A 32 5.48 8.58 -3.62
CA THR A 32 4.54 8.37 -4.73
C THR A 32 3.18 7.92 -4.22
N ASN A 33 2.13 8.31 -4.92
CA ASN A 33 0.77 7.86 -4.64
C ASN A 33 0.46 6.63 -5.49
N LEU A 34 -0.09 5.60 -4.85
CA LEU A 34 -0.41 4.33 -5.48
C LEU A 34 -1.77 3.82 -5.03
N PHE A 35 -2.55 3.29 -5.96
CA PHE A 35 -3.69 2.45 -5.61
C PHE A 35 -3.18 1.18 -4.94
N PHE A 36 -3.86 0.73 -3.89
CA PHE A 36 -3.50 -0.47 -3.16
C PHE A 36 -4.72 -1.32 -2.81
N ALA A 37 -4.47 -2.58 -2.54
CA ALA A 37 -5.40 -3.48 -1.87
C ALA A 37 -4.70 -4.10 -0.66
N CYS A 38 -5.46 -4.81 0.16
CA CYS A 38 -4.95 -5.45 1.36
C CYS A 38 -4.98 -6.98 1.25
N ASP A 39 -4.00 -7.62 1.85
CA ASP A 39 -3.99 -9.04 2.19
C ASP A 39 -3.67 -9.15 3.69
N GLY A 40 -4.74 -9.15 4.53
CA GLY A 40 -4.60 -8.83 5.94
C GLY A 40 -4.03 -7.42 6.11
N LEU A 41 -2.97 -7.29 6.91
CA LEU A 41 -2.27 -6.01 7.12
C LEU A 41 -1.22 -5.68 6.06
N LYS A 42 -0.96 -6.57 5.09
CA LYS A 42 -0.05 -6.30 3.99
C LYS A 42 -0.73 -5.40 2.96
N LEU A 43 0.01 -4.44 2.42
CA LEU A 43 -0.44 -3.64 1.28
C LEU A 43 0.14 -4.21 -0.01
N ILE A 44 -0.69 -4.33 -1.03
CA ILE A 44 -0.32 -4.87 -2.34
C ILE A 44 -0.68 -3.87 -3.44
N TRP A 45 0.16 -3.79 -4.46
CA TRP A 45 -0.07 -2.91 -5.62
C TRP A 45 0.61 -3.44 -6.87
N VAL A 46 0.30 -2.81 -8.00
CA VAL A 46 1.00 -3.02 -9.28
C VAL A 46 1.77 -1.76 -9.65
N SER A 47 2.96 -1.92 -10.18
CA SER A 47 3.80 -0.83 -10.68
C SER A 47 4.70 -1.31 -11.82
N ASP A 48 5.13 -0.38 -12.65
CA ASP A 48 6.19 -0.61 -13.61
C ASP A 48 7.50 -0.91 -12.83
N PRO A 49 8.19 -2.03 -13.13
CA PRO A 49 9.47 -2.35 -12.51
C PRO A 49 10.56 -1.29 -12.71
N ASP A 50 10.46 -0.51 -13.77
CA ASP A 50 11.42 0.56 -14.10
C ASP A 50 11.08 1.91 -13.45
N SER A 51 9.95 1.99 -12.72
CA SER A 51 9.62 3.20 -11.97
C SER A 51 10.62 3.46 -10.85
N ARG A 52 10.80 4.75 -10.49
CA ARG A 52 11.77 5.15 -9.46
C ARG A 52 11.56 4.41 -8.14
N HIS A 53 10.32 4.33 -7.67
CA HIS A 53 10.02 3.62 -6.42
C HIS A 53 10.29 2.12 -6.53
N SER A 54 10.02 1.48 -7.68
CA SER A 54 10.31 0.06 -7.88
C SER A 54 11.81 -0.23 -7.84
N LEU A 55 12.61 0.58 -8.52
CA LEU A 55 14.08 0.47 -8.51
C LEU A 55 14.66 0.73 -7.12
N GLN A 56 14.13 1.72 -6.39
CA GLN A 56 14.56 1.99 -5.01
C GLN A 56 14.22 0.83 -4.06
N ILE A 57 13.06 0.21 -4.19
CA ILE A 57 12.69 -0.97 -3.41
C ILE A 57 13.63 -2.16 -3.65
N GLU A 58 14.07 -2.37 -4.88
CA GLU A 58 15.05 -3.43 -5.16
C GLU A 58 16.42 -3.15 -4.51
N ALA A 59 16.84 -1.89 -4.48
CA ALA A 59 18.10 -1.49 -3.87
C ALA A 59 18.04 -1.46 -2.32
N ASP A 60 16.94 -0.97 -1.77
CA ASP A 60 16.69 -0.91 -0.33
C ASP A 60 15.20 -1.22 -0.06
N PRO A 61 14.88 -2.38 0.52
CA PRO A 61 13.49 -2.80 0.73
C PRO A 61 12.77 -2.04 1.84
N ARG A 62 13.46 -1.23 2.64
CA ARG A 62 12.84 -0.46 3.73
C ARG A 62 11.98 0.65 3.16
N VAL A 63 10.74 0.68 3.59
CA VAL A 63 9.73 1.65 3.13
C VAL A 63 8.89 2.16 4.28
N ALA A 64 8.24 3.29 4.04
CA ALA A 64 7.16 3.77 4.86
C ALA A 64 5.95 4.11 3.97
N ALA A 65 4.77 4.07 4.54
CA ALA A 65 3.58 4.52 3.84
C ALA A 65 2.60 5.23 4.78
N THR A 66 1.80 6.09 4.20
CA THR A 66 0.67 6.72 4.87
C THR A 66 -0.61 6.53 4.06
N VAL A 67 -1.71 6.36 4.77
CA VAL A 67 -3.05 6.31 4.19
C VAL A 67 -3.95 7.23 5.01
N ALA A 68 -4.53 8.21 4.35
CA ALA A 68 -5.46 9.14 5.01
C ALA A 68 -6.48 9.67 4.00
N PRO A 69 -7.76 9.85 4.39
CA PRO A 69 -8.72 10.57 3.59
C PRO A 69 -8.42 12.08 3.59
N ASP A 70 -8.92 12.76 2.59
CA ASP A 70 -8.97 14.23 2.62
C ASP A 70 -9.94 14.69 3.72
N CYS A 71 -9.53 15.66 4.51
CA CYS A 71 -10.36 16.28 5.54
C CYS A 71 -9.95 17.74 5.76
N SER A 72 -10.93 18.57 6.16
CA SER A 72 -10.73 20.00 6.42
C SER A 72 -10.87 20.37 7.90
N ASP A 73 -11.20 19.42 8.77
CA ASP A 73 -11.36 19.60 10.21
C ASP A 73 -10.39 18.68 10.97
N PHE A 74 -9.64 19.26 11.92
CA PHE A 74 -8.68 18.49 12.70
C PHE A 74 -9.30 17.38 13.54
N SER A 75 -10.55 17.54 13.98
CA SER A 75 -11.27 16.50 14.74
C SER A 75 -11.62 15.27 13.87
N ALA A 76 -11.68 15.45 12.55
CA ALA A 76 -11.94 14.40 11.58
C ALA A 76 -10.67 13.69 11.09
N ILE A 77 -9.48 14.12 11.51
CA ILE A 77 -8.22 13.50 11.10
C ILE A 77 -8.20 12.04 11.56
N ARG A 78 -8.09 11.17 10.57
CA ARG A 78 -7.89 9.72 10.74
C ARG A 78 -6.84 9.28 9.73
N GLY A 79 -6.02 8.33 10.09
CA GLY A 79 -5.02 7.84 9.16
C GLY A 79 -4.19 6.71 9.73
N VAL A 80 -3.45 6.10 8.84
CA VAL A 80 -2.49 5.06 9.16
C VAL A 80 -1.11 5.53 8.72
N GLN A 81 -0.13 5.38 9.60
CA GLN A 81 1.29 5.47 9.28
C GLN A 81 1.90 4.09 9.50
N LEU A 82 2.69 3.62 8.57
CA LEU A 82 3.34 2.32 8.70
C LEU A 82 4.77 2.35 8.16
N ASN A 83 5.59 1.48 8.71
CA ASN A 83 6.90 1.17 8.16
C ASN A 83 7.06 -0.34 8.05
N GLY A 84 7.94 -0.76 7.17
CA GLY A 84 8.19 -2.17 6.92
C GLY A 84 9.13 -2.38 5.75
N THR A 85 8.97 -3.52 5.10
CA THR A 85 9.74 -3.86 3.90
C THR A 85 8.82 -4.14 2.73
N ALA A 86 9.23 -3.69 1.56
CA ALA A 86 8.52 -3.98 0.31
C ALA A 86 9.38 -4.83 -0.62
N LYS A 87 8.72 -5.66 -1.41
CA LYS A 87 9.38 -6.45 -2.44
C LYS A 87 8.46 -6.80 -3.59
N ARG A 88 9.05 -7.09 -4.73
CA ARG A 88 8.35 -7.69 -5.86
C ARG A 88 7.90 -9.10 -5.49
N VAL A 89 6.68 -9.45 -5.88
CA VAL A 89 6.15 -10.81 -5.72
C VAL A 89 6.60 -11.65 -6.90
N THR A 90 7.40 -12.68 -6.63
CA THR A 90 7.99 -13.57 -7.65
C THR A 90 7.32 -14.92 -7.74
N ALA A 91 6.74 -15.44 -6.64
CA ALA A 91 6.01 -16.70 -6.65
C ALA A 91 4.72 -16.58 -7.46
N ALA A 92 4.53 -17.46 -8.44
CA ALA A 92 3.44 -17.37 -9.40
C ALA A 92 2.05 -17.46 -8.74
N ASP A 93 1.86 -18.34 -7.78
CA ASP A 93 0.62 -18.51 -7.04
C ASP A 93 0.27 -17.27 -6.18
N GLU A 94 1.25 -16.69 -5.52
CA GLU A 94 1.09 -15.46 -4.75
C GLU A 94 0.77 -14.28 -5.67
N ARG A 95 1.46 -14.18 -6.80
CA ARG A 95 1.20 -13.14 -7.80
C ARG A 95 -0.24 -13.20 -8.32
N VAL A 96 -0.71 -14.38 -8.70
CA VAL A 96 -2.08 -14.57 -9.19
C VAL A 96 -3.10 -14.18 -8.13
N ARG A 97 -2.90 -14.60 -6.89
CA ARG A 97 -3.79 -14.28 -5.76
C ARG A 97 -3.86 -12.76 -5.51
N HIS A 98 -2.73 -12.09 -5.46
CA HIS A 98 -2.67 -10.64 -5.22
C HIS A 98 -3.23 -9.84 -6.40
N LEU A 99 -2.92 -10.24 -7.63
CA LEU A 99 -3.48 -9.59 -8.81
C LEU A 99 -5.00 -9.74 -8.86
N GLY A 100 -5.52 -10.91 -8.51
CA GLY A 100 -6.96 -11.15 -8.40
C GLY A 100 -7.64 -10.23 -7.37
N ARG A 101 -7.01 -9.99 -6.22
CA ARG A 101 -7.52 -9.03 -5.22
C ARG A 101 -7.54 -7.59 -5.74
N LEU A 102 -6.48 -7.18 -6.44
CA LEU A 102 -6.38 -5.86 -7.05
C LEU A 102 -7.42 -5.65 -8.14
N GLU A 103 -7.59 -6.61 -9.05
CA GLU A 103 -8.58 -6.55 -10.12
C GLU A 103 -10.02 -6.61 -9.60
N ALA A 104 -10.29 -7.33 -8.52
CA ALA A 104 -11.60 -7.35 -7.87
C ALA A 104 -11.95 -5.99 -7.23
N ARG A 105 -10.94 -5.28 -6.71
CA ARG A 105 -11.13 -3.97 -6.10
C ARG A 105 -11.18 -2.84 -7.13
N TYR A 106 -10.39 -2.95 -8.21
CA TYR A 106 -10.22 -1.89 -9.23
C TYR A 106 -10.58 -2.41 -10.62
N ALA A 107 -11.81 -2.16 -11.04
CA ALA A 107 -12.30 -2.57 -12.36
C ALA A 107 -11.45 -2.00 -13.51
N PHE A 108 -10.83 -0.82 -13.34
CA PHE A 108 -9.98 -0.22 -14.35
C PHE A 108 -8.76 -1.09 -14.71
N LEU A 109 -8.25 -1.94 -13.80
CA LEU A 109 -7.14 -2.84 -14.11
C LEU A 109 -7.54 -3.85 -15.21
N ARG A 110 -8.75 -4.39 -15.14
CA ARG A 110 -9.28 -5.25 -16.22
C ARG A 110 -9.51 -4.48 -17.51
N GLN A 111 -9.99 -3.24 -17.40
CA GLN A 111 -10.14 -2.37 -18.57
C GLN A 111 -8.80 -2.09 -19.27
N LEU A 112 -7.71 -1.96 -18.52
CA LEU A 112 -6.35 -1.86 -19.08
C LEU A 112 -5.94 -3.16 -19.78
N ALA A 113 -6.20 -4.31 -19.17
CA ALA A 113 -5.88 -5.62 -19.72
C ALA A 113 -6.63 -5.91 -21.02
N ASP A 114 -7.87 -5.43 -21.17
CA ASP A 114 -8.74 -5.63 -22.33
C ASP A 114 -8.76 -4.42 -23.28
N GLY A 115 -7.98 -3.39 -22.98
CA GLY A 115 -7.98 -2.12 -23.69
C GLY A 115 -7.14 -2.08 -24.98
N PRO A 116 -6.93 -0.88 -25.53
CA PRO A 116 -6.05 -0.67 -26.68
C PRO A 116 -4.64 -1.23 -26.47
N THR A 117 -3.98 -1.62 -27.57
CA THR A 117 -2.68 -2.31 -27.54
C THR A 117 -1.64 -1.67 -26.61
N LYS A 118 -1.48 -0.34 -26.66
CA LYS A 118 -0.51 0.37 -25.80
C LYS A 118 -0.82 0.24 -24.31
N LEU A 119 -2.09 0.29 -23.91
CA LEU A 119 -2.51 0.13 -22.52
C LEU A 119 -2.33 -1.32 -22.06
N ARG A 120 -2.69 -2.28 -22.91
CA ARG A 120 -2.49 -3.71 -22.67
C ARG A 120 -1.02 -4.05 -22.46
N GLU A 121 -0.14 -3.54 -23.35
CA GLU A 121 1.31 -3.75 -23.24
C GLU A 121 1.89 -3.09 -21.98
N ALA A 122 1.44 -1.88 -21.64
CA ALA A 122 1.86 -1.21 -20.40
C ALA A 122 1.45 -2.00 -19.17
N TYR A 123 0.21 -2.48 -19.12
CA TYR A 123 -0.28 -3.29 -18.01
C TYR A 123 0.46 -4.64 -17.91
N ALA A 124 0.72 -5.29 -19.05
CA ALA A 124 1.47 -6.55 -19.10
C ALA A 124 2.91 -6.44 -18.56
N ARG A 125 3.52 -5.24 -18.63
CA ARG A 125 4.85 -4.98 -18.06
C ARG A 125 4.84 -4.74 -16.56
N THR A 126 3.69 -4.49 -15.96
CA THR A 126 3.62 -4.23 -14.52
C THR A 126 3.96 -5.48 -13.71
N ALA A 127 4.55 -5.26 -12.55
CA ALA A 127 4.79 -6.28 -11.56
C ALA A 127 3.91 -6.05 -10.33
N VAL A 128 3.66 -7.11 -9.59
CA VAL A 128 2.97 -7.05 -8.30
C VAL A 128 4.01 -6.87 -7.19
N TYR A 129 3.75 -5.93 -6.31
CA TYR A 129 4.56 -5.63 -5.13
C TYR A 129 3.74 -5.83 -3.87
N LYS A 130 4.42 -6.14 -2.78
CA LYS A 130 3.82 -6.19 -1.45
C LYS A 130 4.69 -5.46 -0.43
N LEU A 131 4.04 -4.80 0.51
CA LEU A 131 4.63 -4.22 1.71
C LEU A 131 4.21 -5.07 2.91
N GLN A 132 5.20 -5.62 3.61
CA GLN A 132 5.03 -6.29 4.89
C GLN A 132 5.31 -5.26 5.99
N PRO A 133 4.31 -4.82 6.75
CA PRO A 133 4.56 -3.87 7.82
C PRO A 133 5.27 -4.53 9.00
N ALA A 134 6.14 -3.76 9.65
CA ALA A 134 6.75 -4.10 10.94
C ALA A 134 6.01 -3.41 12.09
N ALA A 135 5.49 -2.21 11.84
CA ALA A 135 4.68 -1.46 12.78
C ALA A 135 3.66 -0.59 12.04
N ILE A 136 2.49 -0.45 12.62
CA ILE A 136 1.40 0.40 12.11
C ILE A 136 0.90 1.29 13.25
N ILE A 137 0.79 2.58 12.98
CA ILE A 137 0.17 3.56 13.88
C ILE A 137 -1.18 3.96 13.29
N LEU A 138 -2.25 3.74 14.06
CA LEU A 138 -3.58 4.26 13.77
C LEU A 138 -3.75 5.60 14.49
N ILE A 139 -4.06 6.64 13.72
CA ILE A 139 -4.37 7.98 14.21
C ILE A 139 -5.87 8.17 14.12
N ASP A 140 -6.49 8.63 15.20
CA ASP A 140 -7.92 8.94 15.24
C ASP A 140 -8.20 10.11 16.19
N ASN A 141 -8.26 11.32 15.64
CA ASN A 141 -8.51 12.52 16.43
C ASN A 141 -9.93 12.61 17.01
N SER A 142 -10.87 11.77 16.55
CA SER A 142 -12.20 11.70 17.16
C SER A 142 -12.18 11.18 18.59
N GLN A 143 -11.13 10.47 18.97
CA GLN A 143 -10.92 9.94 20.32
C GLN A 143 -10.09 10.88 21.22
N GLY A 144 -9.68 12.03 20.71
CA GLY A 144 -8.84 13.01 21.38
C GLY A 144 -7.81 13.58 20.44
N PHE A 145 -7.36 14.80 20.68
CA PHE A 145 -6.36 15.46 19.84
C PHE A 145 -5.05 14.66 19.80
N GLY A 146 -4.66 14.23 18.61
CA GLY A 146 -3.43 13.46 18.38
C GLY A 146 -3.47 12.02 18.93
N HIS A 147 -4.66 11.46 19.17
CA HIS A 147 -4.80 10.08 19.64
C HIS A 147 -4.14 9.09 18.66
N LYS A 148 -3.24 8.26 19.18
CA LYS A 148 -2.46 7.28 18.42
C LYS A 148 -2.42 5.94 19.14
N GLU A 149 -2.58 4.88 18.38
CA GLU A 149 -2.40 3.52 18.84
C GLU A 149 -1.40 2.82 17.93
N MET A 150 -0.44 2.11 18.50
CA MET A 150 0.60 1.42 17.75
C MET A 150 0.39 -0.09 17.81
N LEU A 151 0.36 -0.72 16.64
CA LEU A 151 0.41 -2.16 16.46
C LEU A 151 1.80 -2.56 15.99
N LYS A 152 2.51 -3.34 16.79
CA LYS A 152 3.74 -4.02 16.37
C LYS A 152 3.36 -5.37 15.75
N ILE A 153 3.97 -5.69 14.64
CA ILE A 153 3.73 -6.94 13.92
C ILE A 153 4.97 -7.81 14.12
N ASP A 154 4.76 -8.92 14.81
CA ASP A 154 5.81 -9.90 15.01
C ASP A 154 6.18 -10.56 13.67
N ALA A 155 7.48 -10.70 13.45
CA ALA A 155 8.02 -11.27 12.22
C ALA A 155 7.71 -12.77 12.08
#